data_8bda5d2d911dd1ee3d052900ffc150f7
#
_entry.id   8bda5d2d911dd1ee3d052900ffc150f7
#
_cell.length_a   1.000
_cell.length_b   1.000
_cell.length_c   1.000
_cell.angle_alpha   90.00
_cell.angle_beta   90.00
_cell.angle_gamma   90.00
#
_symmetry.space_group_name_H-M   'P 1'
#
loop_
_entity.id
_entity.type
_entity.pdbx_description
1 polymer ?
#
loop_
_entity_poly.entity_id
_entity_poly.type
_entity_poly.pdbx_seq_one_letter_code
_entity_poly.pdbx_strand_id
1 'polypeptide(L)'
;MGYKYGVWYTYYGELFNLHHQGHFTVTCFMEKCDAIRLYEELKTKFGTTNMIYTNCKEPVIFKSNLYDDDTNDMRSWGYTGTVLNWDEIKKVTDNYSCNFSHQPHTSMVYTKDSKNILPVICGENRIINGTLNVVDICSDNPSEWEIIKL
;
A
#
# COMPACT_ATOMS: atom_id res chain seq x y z
N MET A 1 -12.20 14.22 -7.22
CA MET A 1 -12.13 13.55 -5.96
C MET A 1 -10.87 13.94 -5.22
N GLY A 2 -11.00 14.22 -3.95
CA GLY A 2 -9.86 14.61 -3.15
C GLY A 2 -9.01 13.43 -2.72
N TYR A 3 -7.76 13.71 -2.45
CA TYR A 3 -6.87 12.78 -1.78
C TYR A 3 -7.33 12.65 -0.33
N LYS A 4 -7.25 11.45 0.18
CA LYS A 4 -7.74 11.12 1.52
C LYS A 4 -6.67 10.33 2.27
N TYR A 5 -7.10 9.56 3.24
CA TYR A 5 -6.19 8.83 4.10
C TYR A 5 -6.19 7.34 3.76
N GLY A 6 -5.05 6.71 3.97
CA GLY A 6 -4.90 5.28 3.83
C GLY A 6 -4.50 4.62 5.14
N VAL A 7 -4.75 3.31 5.23
CA VAL A 7 -4.25 2.46 6.32
C VAL A 7 -3.33 1.44 5.68
N TRP A 8 -2.07 1.47 6.06
CA TRP A 8 -1.00 0.73 5.40
C TRP A 8 -0.10 0.05 6.39
N TYR A 9 0.49 -1.08 5.95
CA TYR A 9 1.69 -1.63 6.58
C TYR A 9 2.89 -1.02 5.90
N THR A 10 3.65 -0.22 6.62
CA THR A 10 4.87 0.44 6.12
C THR A 10 6.11 -0.37 6.49
N TYR A 11 7.15 -0.25 5.66
CA TYR A 11 8.44 -0.89 5.91
C TYR A 11 9.57 0.04 5.45
N TYR A 12 10.79 -0.29 5.79
CA TYR A 12 11.95 0.51 5.40
C TYR A 12 12.19 0.42 3.90
N GLY A 13 12.13 1.56 3.22
CA GLY A 13 12.36 1.65 1.78
C GLY A 13 13.75 1.25 1.33
N GLU A 14 14.71 1.27 2.24
CA GLU A 14 16.10 0.84 2.00
C GLU A 14 16.21 -0.57 1.44
N LEU A 15 15.25 -1.44 1.76
CA LEU A 15 15.23 -2.82 1.26
C LEU A 15 15.17 -2.88 -0.28
N PHE A 16 14.60 -1.83 -0.90
CA PHE A 16 14.35 -1.78 -2.33
C PHE A 16 14.84 -0.49 -2.98
N ASN A 17 15.61 0.33 -2.28
CA ASN A 17 16.07 1.64 -2.78
C ASN A 17 14.91 2.55 -3.23
N LEU A 18 13.86 2.63 -2.45
CA LEU A 18 12.68 3.41 -2.82
C LEU A 18 12.88 4.91 -2.55
N HIS A 19 12.27 5.75 -3.41
CA HIS A 19 12.21 7.19 -3.22
C HIS A 19 10.98 7.63 -2.41
N HIS A 20 10.15 6.68 -2.01
CA HIS A 20 8.96 6.90 -1.18
C HIS A 20 8.91 5.83 -0.10
N GLN A 21 8.03 6.01 0.89
CA GLN A 21 7.84 5.02 1.95
C GLN A 21 7.30 3.72 1.35
N GLY A 22 8.00 2.62 1.56
CA GLY A 22 7.52 1.31 1.16
C GLY A 22 6.29 0.92 1.97
N HIS A 23 5.28 0.35 1.30
CA HIS A 23 4.05 -0.02 1.99
C HIS A 23 3.26 -1.09 1.26
N PHE A 24 2.45 -1.81 2.04
CA PHE A 24 1.38 -2.66 1.56
C PHE A 24 0.06 -2.05 2.03
N THR A 25 -0.81 -1.69 1.11
CA THR A 25 -2.07 -1.03 1.44
C THR A 25 -3.08 -2.02 2.00
N VAL A 26 -3.67 -1.69 3.15
CA VAL A 26 -4.87 -2.37 3.64
C VAL A 26 -6.08 -1.77 2.95
N THR A 27 -6.20 -0.46 3.00
CA THR A 27 -7.21 0.30 2.26
C THR A 27 -6.78 1.75 2.10
N CYS A 28 -7.43 2.50 1.21
CA CYS A 28 -7.10 3.90 0.97
C CYS A 28 -8.35 4.69 0.57
N PHE A 29 -8.17 6.00 0.40
CA PHE A 29 -9.23 6.95 0.04
C PHE A 29 -10.33 7.06 1.09
N MET A 30 -9.95 6.92 2.37
CA MET A 30 -10.86 7.04 3.51
C MET A 30 -10.87 8.45 4.07
N GLU A 31 -11.98 8.82 4.72
CA GLU A 31 -11.97 9.99 5.59
C GLU A 31 -11.06 9.74 6.80
N LYS A 32 -10.49 10.81 7.35
CA LYS A 32 -9.51 10.71 8.44
C LYS A 32 -10.05 9.96 9.65
N CYS A 33 -11.27 10.27 10.07
CA CYS A 33 -11.88 9.63 11.25
C CYS A 33 -12.07 8.13 11.03
N ASP A 34 -12.46 7.72 9.83
CA ASP A 34 -12.65 6.30 9.51
C ASP A 34 -11.30 5.56 9.45
N ALA A 35 -10.29 6.20 8.89
CA ALA A 35 -8.94 5.62 8.83
C ALA A 35 -8.38 5.39 10.24
N ILE A 36 -8.56 6.36 11.14
CA ILE A 36 -8.12 6.23 12.53
C ILE A 36 -8.90 5.13 13.25
N ARG A 37 -10.21 5.05 13.05
CA ARG A 37 -11.03 3.99 13.66
C ARG A 37 -10.63 2.62 13.19
N LEU A 38 -10.42 2.45 11.88
CA LEU A 38 -9.94 1.19 11.33
C LEU A 38 -8.57 0.82 11.90
N TYR A 39 -7.66 1.78 11.95
CA TYR A 39 -6.34 1.57 12.55
C TYR A 39 -6.44 1.06 13.98
N GLU A 40 -7.26 1.71 14.82
CA GLU A 40 -7.41 1.32 16.22
C GLU A 40 -8.03 -0.08 16.34
N GLU A 41 -8.98 -0.42 15.50
CA GLU A 41 -9.61 -1.74 15.51
C GLU A 41 -8.61 -2.83 15.09
N LEU A 42 -7.86 -2.61 14.02
CA LEU A 42 -6.84 -3.56 13.58
C LEU A 42 -5.72 -3.70 14.59
N LYS A 43 -5.28 -2.59 15.20
CA LYS A 43 -4.27 -2.60 16.26
C LYS A 43 -4.72 -3.46 17.45
N THR A 44 -5.97 -3.31 17.87
CA THR A 44 -6.51 -4.08 18.99
C THR A 44 -6.59 -5.57 18.69
N LYS A 45 -6.96 -5.94 17.46
CA LYS A 45 -7.16 -7.35 17.08
C LYS A 45 -5.87 -8.06 16.69
N PHE A 46 -4.95 -7.38 16.03
CA PHE A 46 -3.78 -8.00 15.39
C PHE A 46 -2.44 -7.39 15.80
N GLY A 47 -2.45 -6.29 16.57
CA GLY A 47 -1.23 -5.54 16.87
C GLY A 47 -0.83 -4.61 15.74
N THR A 48 0.31 -3.92 15.92
CA THR A 48 0.80 -2.92 14.96
C THR A 48 1.85 -3.48 14.00
N THR A 49 2.37 -4.68 14.25
CA THR A 49 3.35 -5.30 13.35
C THR A 49 2.74 -6.52 12.70
N ASN A 50 3.11 -6.76 11.45
CA ASN A 50 2.63 -7.93 10.73
C ASN A 50 3.71 -8.43 9.77
N MET A 51 3.72 -9.74 9.56
CA MET A 51 4.64 -10.36 8.61
C MET A 51 4.00 -10.40 7.23
N ILE A 52 4.79 -10.05 6.22
CA ILE A 52 4.36 -10.05 4.82
C ILE A 52 5.40 -10.83 4.01
N TYR A 53 4.94 -11.93 3.41
CA TYR A 53 5.76 -12.69 2.49
C TYR A 53 5.66 -12.05 1.11
N THR A 54 6.75 -11.47 0.64
CA THR A 54 6.78 -10.70 -0.61
C THR A 54 7.35 -11.53 -1.73
N ASN A 55 6.59 -11.65 -2.84
CA ASN A 55 7.00 -12.40 -4.02
C ASN A 55 7.86 -11.52 -4.91
N CYS A 56 9.17 -11.53 -4.68
CA CYS A 56 10.13 -10.72 -5.41
C CYS A 56 10.64 -11.37 -6.72
N LYS A 57 10.18 -12.56 -7.04
CA LYS A 57 10.59 -13.27 -8.26
C LYS A 57 9.79 -12.85 -9.49
N GLU A 58 8.57 -12.37 -9.28
CA GLU A 58 7.62 -12.06 -10.34
C GLU A 58 7.07 -10.64 -10.18
N PRO A 59 7.76 -9.63 -10.73
CA PRO A 59 7.24 -8.27 -10.70
C PRO A 59 5.95 -8.16 -11.49
N VAL A 60 5.03 -7.33 -11.01
CA VAL A 60 3.71 -7.14 -11.59
C VAL A 60 3.49 -5.65 -11.87
N ILE A 61 2.77 -5.35 -12.94
CA ILE A 61 2.40 -3.98 -13.30
C ILE A 61 0.94 -3.77 -12.93
N PHE A 62 0.66 -2.67 -12.22
CA PHE A 62 -0.67 -2.31 -11.76
C PHE A 62 -1.10 -0.98 -12.36
N LYS A 63 -2.40 -0.84 -12.63
CA LYS A 63 -2.99 0.49 -12.85
C LYS A 63 -3.16 1.18 -11.50
N SER A 64 -2.68 2.42 -11.39
CA SER A 64 -2.80 3.14 -10.12
C SER A 64 -4.25 3.57 -9.87
N ASN A 65 -4.74 3.32 -8.65
CA ASN A 65 -6.04 3.80 -8.20
C ASN A 65 -5.99 5.21 -7.61
N LEU A 66 -4.83 5.83 -7.59
CA LEU A 66 -4.66 7.18 -7.07
C LEU A 66 -5.45 8.22 -7.88
N TYR A 67 -5.68 7.93 -9.13
CA TYR A 67 -6.34 8.84 -10.08
C TYR A 67 -7.70 8.28 -10.48
N ASP A 68 -8.71 9.15 -10.48
CA ASP A 68 -10.08 8.80 -10.84
C ASP A 68 -10.41 8.96 -12.31
N ASP A 69 -9.46 9.36 -13.10
CA ASP A 69 -9.67 9.71 -14.49
C ASP A 69 -9.54 8.48 -15.39
N ASP A 70 -10.54 8.23 -16.25
CA ASP A 70 -10.47 7.15 -17.23
C ASP A 70 -9.33 7.33 -18.23
N THR A 71 -8.84 8.55 -18.40
CA THR A 71 -7.68 8.85 -19.24
C THR A 71 -6.37 8.64 -18.50
N ASN A 72 -6.43 8.27 -17.22
CA ASN A 72 -5.23 8.04 -16.40
C ASN A 72 -4.47 6.84 -16.93
N ASP A 73 -3.25 7.07 -17.37
CA ASP A 73 -2.32 6.04 -17.84
C ASP A 73 -1.18 5.79 -16.84
N MET A 74 -1.31 6.31 -15.60
CA MET A 74 -0.34 6.06 -14.55
C MET A 74 -0.32 4.58 -14.19
N ARG A 75 0.88 4.03 -14.16
CA ARG A 75 1.12 2.64 -13.77
C ARG A 75 2.14 2.59 -12.65
N SER A 76 2.05 1.55 -11.87
CA SER A 76 3.14 1.18 -10.97
C SER A 76 3.58 -0.24 -11.25
N TRP A 77 4.83 -0.54 -10.99
CA TRP A 77 5.25 -1.92 -10.93
C TRP A 77 5.77 -2.23 -9.54
N GLY A 78 5.64 -3.47 -9.17
CA GLY A 78 6.06 -3.91 -7.84
C GLY A 78 5.85 -5.39 -7.65
N TYR A 79 5.62 -5.79 -6.41
CA TYR A 79 5.53 -7.19 -6.03
C TYR A 79 4.25 -7.44 -5.22
N THR A 80 3.63 -8.59 -5.47
CA THR A 80 2.52 -9.03 -4.61
C THR A 80 3.06 -9.57 -3.30
N GLY A 81 2.20 -9.61 -2.30
CA GLY A 81 2.56 -10.15 -1.00
C GLY A 81 1.42 -10.93 -0.36
N THR A 82 1.78 -11.83 0.54
CA THR A 82 0.83 -12.53 1.40
C THR A 82 0.97 -11.96 2.80
N VAL A 83 -0.08 -11.27 3.24
CA VAL A 83 -0.12 -10.63 4.56
C VAL A 83 -0.71 -11.62 5.57
N LEU A 84 -0.03 -11.81 6.68
CA LEU A 84 -0.53 -12.69 7.73
C LEU A 84 -1.89 -12.21 8.23
N ASN A 85 -2.85 -13.14 8.39
CA ASN A 85 -4.22 -12.85 8.81
C ASN A 85 -5.02 -11.97 7.84
N TRP A 86 -4.64 -11.97 6.56
CA TRP A 86 -5.26 -11.07 5.58
C TRP A 86 -6.78 -11.22 5.49
N ASP A 87 -7.31 -12.45 5.53
CA ASP A 87 -8.74 -12.67 5.42
C ASP A 87 -9.51 -12.04 6.58
N GLU A 88 -8.97 -12.15 7.80
CA GLU A 88 -9.56 -11.52 8.99
C GLU A 88 -9.43 -9.99 8.94
N ILE A 89 -8.29 -9.50 8.46
CA ILE A 89 -8.08 -8.06 8.28
C ILE A 89 -9.08 -7.50 7.27
N LYS A 90 -9.33 -8.21 6.19
CA LYS A 90 -10.33 -7.80 5.18
C LYS A 90 -11.75 -7.81 5.73
N LYS A 91 -12.10 -8.77 6.59
CA LYS A 91 -13.42 -8.78 7.22
C LYS A 91 -13.66 -7.55 8.09
N VAL A 92 -12.64 -7.11 8.82
CA VAL A 92 -12.72 -5.86 9.59
C VAL A 92 -12.82 -4.66 8.66
N THR A 93 -11.99 -4.61 7.64
CA THR A 93 -11.92 -3.51 6.67
C THR A 93 -13.24 -3.34 5.92
N ASP A 94 -13.92 -4.44 5.58
CA ASP A 94 -15.17 -4.41 4.84
C ASP A 94 -16.31 -3.74 5.61
N ASN A 95 -16.17 -3.52 6.90
CA ASN A 95 -17.13 -2.74 7.71
C ASN A 95 -17.00 -1.23 7.47
N TYR A 96 -16.00 -0.80 6.73
CA TYR A 96 -15.75 0.60 6.43
C TYR A 96 -16.01 0.87 4.95
N SER A 97 -16.48 2.09 4.67
CA SER A 97 -16.76 2.51 3.30
C SER A 97 -15.44 2.85 2.60
N CYS A 98 -14.95 1.95 1.77
CA CYS A 98 -13.73 2.15 1.00
C CYS A 98 -13.80 1.37 -0.31
N ASN A 99 -13.06 1.84 -1.30
CA ASN A 99 -13.10 1.28 -2.66
C ASN A 99 -11.81 0.57 -3.07
N PHE A 100 -11.01 0.12 -2.11
CA PHE A 100 -9.77 -0.56 -2.41
C PHE A 100 -9.99 -2.07 -2.40
N SER A 101 -9.84 -2.69 -3.56
CA SER A 101 -10.10 -4.12 -3.75
C SER A 101 -8.90 -4.89 -4.30
N HIS A 102 -7.72 -4.27 -4.31
CA HIS A 102 -6.54 -4.93 -4.85
C HIS A 102 -5.98 -5.98 -3.90
N GLN A 103 -5.37 -7.01 -4.51
CA GLN A 103 -4.52 -7.93 -3.77
C GLN A 103 -3.38 -7.17 -3.10
N PRO A 104 -2.91 -7.59 -1.91
CA PRO A 104 -1.78 -6.94 -1.26
C PRO A 104 -0.56 -6.87 -2.19
N HIS A 105 -0.03 -5.67 -2.34
CA HIS A 105 1.16 -5.46 -3.16
C HIS A 105 1.92 -4.22 -2.68
N THR A 106 3.18 -4.16 -3.04
CA THR A 106 4.01 -2.98 -2.79
C THR A 106 4.49 -2.43 -4.13
N SER A 107 4.35 -1.12 -4.30
CA SER A 107 4.74 -0.45 -5.54
C SER A 107 6.16 0.08 -5.42
N MET A 108 6.99 -0.24 -6.42
CA MET A 108 8.38 0.18 -6.48
C MET A 108 8.53 1.48 -7.27
N VAL A 109 7.83 1.60 -8.39
CA VAL A 109 7.93 2.75 -9.29
C VAL A 109 6.55 3.13 -9.79
N TYR A 110 6.29 4.45 -9.82
CA TYR A 110 5.09 5.03 -10.44
C TYR A 110 5.51 5.78 -11.69
N THR A 111 4.87 5.49 -12.83
CA THR A 111 5.20 6.16 -14.09
C THR A 111 4.03 6.09 -15.06
N LYS A 112 3.95 7.10 -15.94
CA LYS A 112 3.04 7.09 -17.08
C LYS A 112 3.61 6.33 -18.28
N ASP A 113 4.91 6.13 -18.31
CA ASP A 113 5.59 5.44 -19.39
C ASP A 113 5.85 3.98 -19.01
N SER A 114 4.80 3.17 -19.15
CA SER A 114 4.88 1.75 -18.81
C SER A 114 5.79 0.95 -19.76
N LYS A 115 6.12 1.50 -20.93
CA LYS A 115 6.98 0.81 -21.89
C LYS A 115 8.45 0.79 -21.47
N ASN A 116 8.86 1.76 -20.66
CA ASN A 116 10.22 1.90 -20.20
C ASN A 116 10.44 1.44 -18.77
N ILE A 117 9.43 0.81 -18.16
CA ILE A 117 9.59 0.22 -16.85
C ILE A 117 10.41 -1.06 -17.01
N LEU A 118 11.57 -1.07 -16.39
CA LEU A 118 12.37 -2.26 -16.25
C LEU A 118 12.27 -2.70 -14.79
N PRO A 119 11.47 -3.74 -14.50
CA PRO A 119 11.36 -4.21 -13.13
C PRO A 119 12.70 -4.68 -12.60
N VAL A 120 13.10 -4.19 -11.45
CA VAL A 120 14.27 -4.71 -10.75
C VAL A 120 13.84 -5.99 -10.05
N ILE A 121 14.39 -7.11 -10.46
CA ILE A 121 14.10 -8.40 -9.86
C ILE A 121 15.04 -8.59 -8.67
N CYS A 122 14.49 -8.73 -7.48
CA CYS A 122 15.27 -9.00 -6.27
C CYS A 122 15.89 -10.40 -6.25
N GLY A 123 15.38 -11.30 -7.09
CA GLY A 123 15.87 -12.66 -7.21
C GLY A 123 15.31 -13.62 -6.19
N GLU A 124 15.07 -13.20 -4.97
CA GLU A 124 14.54 -14.04 -3.89
C GLU A 124 13.34 -13.41 -3.22
N ASN A 125 12.41 -14.25 -2.80
CA ASN A 125 11.27 -13.81 -2.00
C ASN A 125 11.75 -13.33 -0.63
N ARG A 126 11.07 -12.33 -0.07
CA ARG A 126 11.46 -11.72 1.20
C ARG A 126 10.30 -11.72 2.18
N ILE A 127 10.64 -11.88 3.45
CA ILE A 127 9.70 -11.65 4.55
C ILE A 127 9.95 -10.23 5.05
N ILE A 128 8.90 -9.42 5.04
CA ILE A 128 8.94 -8.03 5.48
C ILE A 128 8.12 -7.93 6.75
N ASN A 129 8.63 -7.19 7.73
CA ASN A 129 7.87 -6.81 8.91
C ASN A 129 7.28 -5.43 8.67
N GLY A 130 5.96 -5.39 8.43
CA GLY A 130 5.24 -4.15 8.22
C GLY A 130 4.73 -3.57 9.53
N THR A 131 4.70 -2.25 9.62
CA THR A 131 4.12 -1.51 10.73
C THR A 131 2.85 -0.83 10.28
N LEU A 132 1.75 -1.07 11.01
CA LEU A 132 0.45 -0.48 10.68
C LEU A 132 0.47 1.01 10.96
N ASN A 133 0.05 1.80 9.96
CA ASN A 133 0.02 3.24 10.05
C ASN A 133 -1.18 3.82 9.30
N VAL A 134 -1.64 4.98 9.76
CA VAL A 134 -2.51 5.86 8.97
C VAL A 134 -1.62 6.82 8.20
N VAL A 135 -1.91 7.01 6.93
CA VAL A 135 -1.10 7.83 6.03
C VAL A 135 -1.96 8.89 5.37
N ASP A 136 -1.46 10.12 5.35
CA ASP A 136 -2.09 11.22 4.64
C ASP A 136 -1.65 11.19 3.17
N ILE A 137 -2.58 10.86 2.28
CA ILE A 137 -2.37 10.86 0.84
C ILE A 137 -2.69 12.27 0.35
N CYS A 138 -1.78 13.20 0.61
CA CYS A 138 -2.01 14.64 0.41
C CYS A 138 -1.86 15.10 -1.04
N SER A 139 -1.28 14.27 -1.90
CA SER A 139 -1.04 14.64 -3.30
C SER A 139 -0.89 13.38 -4.16
N ASP A 140 -0.70 13.58 -5.46
CA ASP A 140 -0.42 12.50 -6.40
C ASP A 140 1.07 12.10 -6.45
N ASN A 141 1.91 12.72 -5.61
CA ASN A 141 3.32 12.39 -5.51
C ASN A 141 3.56 11.51 -4.28
N PRO A 142 3.84 10.21 -4.44
CA PRO A 142 4.04 9.31 -3.30
C PRO A 142 5.14 9.74 -2.34
N SER A 143 6.13 10.50 -2.79
CA SER A 143 7.20 10.97 -1.92
C SER A 143 6.75 12.03 -0.91
N GLU A 144 5.56 12.62 -1.11
CA GLU A 144 5.00 13.65 -0.23
C GLU A 144 4.04 13.06 0.83
N TRP A 145 3.70 11.82 0.73
CA TRP A 145 2.76 11.18 1.66
C TRP A 145 3.37 11.05 3.04
N GLU A 146 2.57 11.35 4.06
CA GLU A 146 3.04 11.42 5.45
C GLU A 146 2.31 10.44 6.36
N ILE A 147 3.08 9.77 7.21
CA ILE A 147 2.53 8.93 8.28
C ILE A 147 1.99 9.84 9.38
N ILE A 148 0.73 9.60 9.77
CA ILE A 148 0.11 10.32 10.87
C ILE A 148 0.56 9.67 12.18
N LYS A 149 1.06 10.50 13.09
CA LYS A 149 1.41 10.04 14.43
C LYS A 149 0.15 9.95 15.29
N LEU A 150 -0.09 8.76 15.79
CA LEU A 150 -1.26 8.47 16.64
C LEU A 150 -0.82 8.04 18.04
#